data_1c92fc558472200ebf33af273134ee79
#
_entry.id   1c92fc558472200ebf33af273134ee79
#
_cell.length_a   1.000
_cell.length_b   1.000
_cell.length_c   1.000
_cell.angle_alpha   90.00
_cell.angle_beta   90.00
_cell.angle_gamma   90.00
#
_symmetry.space_group_name_H-M   'P 1'
#
loop_
_entity.id
_entity.type
_entity.pdbx_description
1 polymer ?
#
loop_
_entity_poly.entity_id
_entity_poly.type
_entity_poly.pdbx_seq_one_letter_code
_entity_poly.pdbx_strand_id
1 'polypeptide(L)'
;MSRIAHVQSIDGVRIGYRTTGTGPPLVLVHGASADSTVMALLIPLLQQHYTVHAVDRRGRGQSGDAPTYDITLEYADIAAVVDERAQASGRSVAVYGHSYGAVCALGAALRTRNIDRLFLYEPGFGAVLSPRREVLDRVDKLATAGRDDAALEHFYREAVGMTLHDVAAMRRRRSWRARLASVPTIPRELRTAAALDCDPTPYRDFAVPSVLLLADRSTPGQQSVVAAIHAGLPHSAVVPLPGQAHAAQITGPHLIADALLHPHPAPVSALHRPPAATAPPLRAAGPTPCASSPGPRCS
;
A
#
# COMPACT_ATOMS: atom_id res chain seq x y z
N MET A 1 -5.70 15.72 21.63
CA MET A 1 -4.73 16.46 20.80
C MET A 1 -3.83 15.45 20.10
N SER A 2 -3.52 15.64 18.82
CA SER A 2 -2.62 14.77 18.05
C SER A 2 -1.16 15.04 18.45
N ARG A 3 -0.40 14.00 18.75
CA ARG A 3 1.03 14.06 19.08
C ARG A 3 1.85 13.47 17.93
N ILE A 4 2.93 14.14 17.52
CA ILE A 4 3.90 13.62 16.55
C ILE A 4 5.02 12.91 17.32
N ALA A 5 5.38 11.73 16.84
CA ALA A 5 6.52 10.95 17.33
C ALA A 5 7.30 10.39 16.14
N HIS A 6 8.50 9.86 16.41
CA HIS A 6 9.37 9.31 15.40
C HIS A 6 10.04 8.05 15.93
N VAL A 7 10.24 7.08 15.03
CA VAL A 7 11.09 5.92 15.25
C VAL A 7 12.24 5.93 14.24
N GLN A 8 13.36 5.33 14.58
CA GLN A 8 14.46 5.15 13.66
C GLN A 8 14.34 3.81 12.94
N SER A 9 14.39 3.84 11.62
CA SER A 9 14.42 2.65 10.78
C SER A 9 15.78 1.98 10.78
N ILE A 10 15.87 0.79 10.20
CA ILE A 10 17.11 -0.02 10.16
C ILE A 10 18.27 0.68 9.44
N ASP A 11 17.97 1.58 8.50
CA ASP A 11 18.95 2.38 7.75
C ASP A 11 19.21 3.77 8.36
N GLY A 12 18.67 4.03 9.56
CA GLY A 12 18.83 5.30 10.27
C GLY A 12 17.84 6.39 9.86
N VAL A 13 16.98 6.16 8.87
CA VAL A 13 15.93 7.12 8.50
C VAL A 13 14.91 7.25 9.63
N ARG A 14 14.54 8.49 9.96
CA ARG A 14 13.50 8.79 10.94
C ARG A 14 12.13 8.66 10.30
N ILE A 15 11.28 7.80 10.83
CA ILE A 15 9.90 7.60 10.39
C ILE A 15 8.95 8.28 11.36
N GLY A 16 8.22 9.28 10.86
CA GLY A 16 7.26 10.06 11.64
C GLY A 16 5.88 9.44 11.62
N TYR A 17 5.16 9.58 12.72
CA TYR A 17 3.76 9.19 12.82
C TYR A 17 3.00 10.10 13.79
N ARG A 18 1.70 10.22 13.57
CA ARG A 18 0.78 11.00 14.41
C ARG A 18 -0.03 10.06 15.26
N THR A 19 -0.01 10.29 16.57
CA THR A 19 -0.78 9.50 17.54
C THR A 19 -2.00 10.27 18.01
N THR A 20 -3.15 9.61 18.04
CA THR A 20 -4.39 10.14 18.60
C THR A 20 -5.29 9.01 19.10
N GLY A 21 -6.19 9.33 20.05
CA GLY A 21 -7.13 8.35 20.60
C GLY A 21 -6.60 7.57 21.79
N THR A 22 -7.39 6.61 22.24
CA THR A 22 -7.13 5.75 23.40
C THR A 22 -7.61 4.33 23.11
N GLY A 23 -6.94 3.32 23.68
CA GLY A 23 -7.26 1.91 23.46
C GLY A 23 -6.06 1.12 22.91
N PRO A 24 -6.28 -0.09 22.36
CA PRO A 24 -5.23 -0.89 21.75
C PRO A 24 -4.59 -0.16 20.55
N PRO A 25 -3.31 -0.42 20.27
CA PRO A 25 -2.59 0.27 19.20
C PRO A 25 -3.07 -0.17 17.81
N LEU A 26 -3.27 0.79 16.92
CA LEU A 26 -3.58 0.60 15.51
C LEU A 26 -2.68 1.48 14.66
N VAL A 27 -1.88 0.87 13.79
CA VAL A 27 -1.03 1.58 12.82
C VAL A 27 -1.78 1.73 11.49
N LEU A 28 -1.85 2.96 10.96
CA LEU A 28 -2.43 3.25 9.65
C LEU A 28 -1.33 3.62 8.66
N VAL A 29 -1.29 2.89 7.52
CA VAL A 29 -0.29 3.05 6.45
C VAL A 29 -0.98 3.48 5.16
N HIS A 30 -0.69 4.71 4.71
CA HIS A 30 -1.28 5.29 3.50
C HIS A 30 -0.67 4.73 2.21
N GLY A 31 -1.38 4.87 1.09
CA GLY A 31 -0.94 4.47 -0.25
C GLY A 31 0.08 5.43 -0.89
N ALA A 32 0.34 5.24 -2.19
CA ALA A 32 1.13 6.15 -3.00
C ALA A 32 0.50 7.55 -3.06
N SER A 33 1.30 8.57 -3.41
CA SER A 33 0.84 9.97 -3.58
C SER A 33 0.07 10.56 -2.39
N ALA A 34 0.38 10.14 -1.17
CA ALA A 34 -0.30 10.61 0.05
C ALA A 34 0.68 10.68 1.24
N ASP A 35 0.25 11.27 2.32
CA ASP A 35 0.81 11.20 3.66
C ASP A 35 -0.28 10.81 4.67
N SER A 36 0.01 10.83 5.96
CA SER A 36 -0.93 10.48 7.02
C SER A 36 -2.21 11.31 7.03
N THR A 37 -2.21 12.50 6.42
CA THR A 37 -3.40 13.39 6.38
C THR A 37 -4.54 12.82 5.54
N VAL A 38 -4.27 11.85 4.66
CA VAL A 38 -5.33 11.17 3.89
C VAL A 38 -6.30 10.38 4.80
N MET A 39 -5.85 10.04 6.01
CA MET A 39 -6.64 9.33 7.02
C MET A 39 -7.51 10.25 7.89
N ALA A 40 -7.55 11.56 7.59
CA ALA A 40 -8.22 12.56 8.43
C ALA A 40 -9.72 12.33 8.64
N LEU A 41 -10.40 11.65 7.71
CA LEU A 41 -11.82 11.29 7.83
C LEU A 41 -12.03 9.95 8.55
N LEU A 42 -11.04 9.07 8.51
CA LEU A 42 -11.09 7.74 9.14
C LEU A 42 -10.71 7.81 10.63
N ILE A 43 -9.70 8.58 10.99
CA ILE A 43 -9.19 8.68 12.36
C ILE A 43 -10.28 9.03 13.38
N PRO A 44 -11.16 10.04 13.19
CA PRO A 44 -12.20 10.36 14.14
C PRO A 44 -13.16 9.21 14.47
N LEU A 45 -13.36 8.28 13.53
CA LEU A 45 -14.22 7.11 13.69
C LEU A 45 -13.53 6.00 14.52
N LEU A 46 -12.21 5.98 14.55
CA LEU A 46 -11.41 4.92 15.18
C LEU A 46 -10.84 5.33 16.55
N GLN A 47 -10.59 6.62 16.78
CA GLN A 47 -9.84 7.12 17.93
C GLN A 47 -10.49 6.89 19.29
N GLN A 48 -11.77 6.56 19.35
CA GLN A 48 -12.46 6.19 20.59
C GLN A 48 -12.26 4.71 20.98
N HIS A 49 -11.80 3.90 20.01
CA HIS A 49 -11.64 2.46 20.14
C HIS A 49 -10.18 2.03 20.09
N TYR A 50 -9.32 2.85 19.45
CA TYR A 50 -7.90 2.57 19.25
C TYR A 50 -7.04 3.77 19.59
N THR A 51 -5.83 3.52 20.05
CA THR A 51 -4.74 4.48 19.94
C THR A 51 -4.21 4.38 18.51
N VAL A 52 -4.61 5.33 17.67
CA VAL A 52 -4.29 5.36 16.24
C VAL A 52 -2.94 6.01 16.00
N HIS A 53 -2.06 5.33 15.27
CA HIS A 53 -0.74 5.79 14.83
C HIS A 53 -0.72 5.91 13.32
N ALA A 54 -1.01 7.09 12.78
CA ALA A 54 -1.00 7.34 11.34
C ALA A 54 0.42 7.68 10.88
N VAL A 55 1.03 6.75 10.15
CA VAL A 55 2.43 6.85 9.69
C VAL A 55 2.52 7.73 8.46
N ASP A 56 3.53 8.60 8.43
CA ASP A 56 4.04 9.18 7.20
C ASP A 56 5.14 8.23 6.66
N ARG A 57 4.93 7.60 5.51
CA ARG A 57 5.92 6.72 4.91
C ARG A 57 7.15 7.53 4.50
N ARG A 58 8.33 6.88 4.33
CA ARG A 58 9.59 7.58 3.97
C ARG A 58 9.43 8.51 2.77
N GLY A 59 10.12 9.63 2.79
CA GLY A 59 10.10 10.65 1.75
C GLY A 59 8.90 11.60 1.78
N ARG A 60 8.08 11.60 2.86
CA ARG A 60 6.91 12.48 2.97
C ARG A 60 6.51 12.83 4.40
N GLY A 61 5.73 13.89 4.54
CA GLY A 61 5.20 14.33 5.81
C GLY A 61 6.28 14.63 6.84
N GLN A 62 6.25 13.93 7.97
CA GLN A 62 7.20 14.06 9.08
C GLN A 62 8.36 13.05 8.99
N SER A 63 8.39 12.21 7.97
CA SER A 63 9.44 11.22 7.77
C SER A 63 10.59 11.75 6.94
N GLY A 64 11.80 11.28 7.26
CA GLY A 64 12.97 11.44 6.42
C GLY A 64 12.92 10.58 5.16
N ASP A 65 13.98 10.68 4.36
CA ASP A 65 14.19 9.87 3.17
C ASP A 65 15.66 9.45 3.07
N ALA A 66 15.96 8.54 2.14
CA ALA A 66 17.32 8.13 1.82
C ALA A 66 17.58 8.27 0.30
N PRO A 67 18.85 8.44 -0.13
CA PRO A 67 19.19 8.53 -1.55
C PRO A 67 18.84 7.27 -2.34
N THR A 68 18.91 6.12 -1.69
CA THR A 68 18.55 4.82 -2.27
C THR A 68 17.17 4.40 -1.76
N TYR A 69 16.38 3.82 -2.65
CA TYR A 69 15.05 3.33 -2.34
C TYR A 69 14.94 1.84 -2.65
N ASP A 70 14.46 1.10 -1.67
CA ASP A 70 14.04 -0.29 -1.79
C ASP A 70 12.78 -0.49 -0.95
N ILE A 71 11.81 -1.24 -1.45
CA ILE A 71 10.56 -1.48 -0.74
C ILE A 71 10.78 -2.25 0.56
N THR A 72 11.83 -3.04 0.65
CA THR A 72 12.17 -3.78 1.87
C THR A 72 12.54 -2.84 3.03
N LEU A 73 12.99 -1.62 2.74
CA LEU A 73 13.18 -0.57 3.73
C LEU A 73 11.84 -0.04 4.24
N GLU A 74 10.84 0.10 3.36
CA GLU A 74 9.47 0.46 3.81
C GLU A 74 8.85 -0.62 4.70
N TYR A 75 9.12 -1.90 4.41
CA TYR A 75 8.70 -3.00 5.29
C TYR A 75 9.34 -2.87 6.68
N ALA A 76 10.64 -2.53 6.73
CA ALA A 76 11.36 -2.31 7.97
C ALA A 76 10.86 -1.06 8.73
N ASP A 77 10.50 0.00 8.01
CA ASP A 77 9.93 1.22 8.59
C ASP A 77 8.65 0.93 9.37
N ILE A 78 7.72 0.22 8.72
CA ILE A 78 6.45 -0.13 9.35
C ILE A 78 6.66 -1.12 10.50
N ALA A 79 7.55 -2.11 10.35
CA ALA A 79 7.92 -3.01 11.43
C ALA A 79 8.50 -2.25 12.63
N ALA A 80 9.38 -1.28 12.42
CA ALA A 80 9.97 -0.46 13.49
C ALA A 80 8.90 0.34 14.26
N VAL A 81 7.90 0.94 13.55
CA VAL A 81 6.78 1.62 14.19
C VAL A 81 5.93 0.65 15.00
N VAL A 82 5.63 -0.52 14.44
CA VAL A 82 4.86 -1.59 15.12
C VAL A 82 5.59 -2.05 16.39
N ASP A 83 6.87 -2.35 16.30
CA ASP A 83 7.66 -2.86 17.43
C ASP A 83 7.77 -1.83 18.56
N GLU A 84 8.01 -0.57 18.21
CA GLU A 84 8.05 0.52 19.17
C GLU A 84 6.68 0.72 19.85
N ARG A 85 5.56 0.60 19.10
CA ARG A 85 4.23 0.74 19.68
C ARG A 85 3.82 -0.46 20.51
N ALA A 86 4.22 -1.67 20.10
CA ALA A 86 4.02 -2.87 20.89
C ALA A 86 4.76 -2.78 22.23
N GLN A 87 6.03 -2.38 22.20
CA GLN A 87 6.84 -2.20 23.41
C GLN A 87 6.23 -1.13 24.34
N ALA A 88 5.83 0.01 23.79
CA ALA A 88 5.29 1.12 24.60
C ALA A 88 3.92 0.82 25.21
N SER A 89 3.10 -0.02 24.57
CA SER A 89 1.75 -0.37 25.04
C SER A 89 1.70 -1.69 25.81
N GLY A 90 2.73 -2.53 25.73
CA GLY A 90 2.72 -3.91 26.21
C GLY A 90 1.73 -4.82 25.47
N ARG A 91 1.31 -4.47 24.25
CA ARG A 91 0.28 -5.16 23.47
C ARG A 91 0.71 -5.28 22.02
N SER A 92 0.27 -6.34 21.35
CA SER A 92 0.38 -6.46 19.90
C SER A 92 -0.46 -5.38 19.19
N VAL A 93 -0.12 -5.12 17.93
CA VAL A 93 -0.58 -3.98 17.14
C VAL A 93 -1.43 -4.45 15.97
N ALA A 94 -2.62 -3.87 15.79
CA ALA A 94 -3.35 -3.99 14.55
C ALA A 94 -2.75 -3.05 13.48
N VAL A 95 -2.70 -3.49 12.22
CA VAL A 95 -2.18 -2.68 11.12
C VAL A 95 -3.19 -2.59 9.99
N TYR A 96 -3.51 -1.38 9.56
CA TYR A 96 -4.27 -1.10 8.34
C TYR A 96 -3.35 -0.52 7.29
N GLY A 97 -3.37 -1.10 6.09
CA GLY A 97 -2.67 -0.59 4.92
C GLY A 97 -3.62 -0.35 3.74
N HIS A 98 -3.41 0.74 3.01
CA HIS A 98 -4.14 1.06 1.79
C HIS A 98 -3.21 1.05 0.58
N SER A 99 -3.60 0.36 -0.49
CA SER A 99 -2.89 0.37 -1.77
C SER A 99 -1.41 -0.01 -1.61
N TYR A 100 -0.46 0.82 -2.01
CA TYR A 100 0.96 0.60 -1.77
C TYR A 100 1.30 0.44 -0.28
N GLY A 101 0.59 1.14 0.61
CA GLY A 101 0.72 0.97 2.06
C GLY A 101 0.25 -0.41 2.55
N ALA A 102 -0.66 -1.06 1.83
CA ALA A 102 -1.07 -2.44 2.14
C ALA A 102 0.04 -3.44 1.77
N VAL A 103 0.79 -3.19 0.69
CA VAL A 103 2.00 -3.95 0.35
C VAL A 103 3.06 -3.79 1.43
N CYS A 104 3.28 -2.55 1.89
CA CYS A 104 4.23 -2.28 2.98
C CYS A 104 3.81 -2.97 4.29
N ALA A 105 2.53 -2.94 4.64
CA ALA A 105 1.99 -3.61 5.82
C ALA A 105 2.15 -5.13 5.76
N LEU A 106 1.87 -5.72 4.60
CA LEU A 106 2.03 -7.16 4.36
C LEU A 106 3.50 -7.58 4.45
N GLY A 107 4.42 -6.80 3.86
CA GLY A 107 5.86 -7.04 3.97
C GLY A 107 6.41 -6.85 5.39
N ALA A 108 5.88 -5.88 6.15
CA ALA A 108 6.23 -5.68 7.55
C ALA A 108 5.81 -6.86 8.43
N ALA A 109 4.68 -7.47 8.13
CA ALA A 109 4.18 -8.62 8.89
C ALA A 109 5.07 -9.86 8.79
N LEU A 110 5.94 -9.95 7.80
CA LEU A 110 6.99 -10.99 7.73
C LEU A 110 8.24 -10.61 8.55
N ARG A 111 8.34 -9.40 9.10
CA ARG A 111 9.53 -8.87 9.78
C ARG A 111 9.36 -8.72 11.30
N THR A 112 8.11 -8.67 11.77
CA THR A 112 7.80 -8.56 13.20
C THR A 112 6.72 -9.55 13.61
N ARG A 113 6.76 -9.99 14.87
CA ARG A 113 5.73 -10.85 15.50
C ARG A 113 4.73 -10.03 16.32
N ASN A 114 4.88 -8.72 16.33
CA ASN A 114 4.07 -7.82 17.15
C ASN A 114 2.77 -7.36 16.45
N ILE A 115 2.45 -7.93 15.28
CA ILE A 115 1.18 -7.70 14.59
C ILE A 115 0.22 -8.82 14.96
N ASP A 116 -0.96 -8.46 15.49
CA ASP A 116 -2.03 -9.41 15.84
C ASP A 116 -3.17 -9.43 14.82
N ARG A 117 -3.24 -8.42 13.94
CA ARG A 117 -4.25 -8.34 12.89
C ARG A 117 -3.83 -7.44 11.73
N LEU A 118 -4.14 -7.88 10.52
CA LEU A 118 -3.94 -7.08 9.30
C LEU A 118 -5.27 -6.71 8.66
N PHE A 119 -5.37 -5.45 8.22
CA PHE A 119 -6.43 -4.96 7.35
C PHE A 119 -5.80 -4.40 6.09
N LEU A 120 -6.06 -5.01 4.95
CA LEU A 120 -5.41 -4.69 3.68
C LEU A 120 -6.45 -4.21 2.68
N TYR A 121 -6.49 -2.90 2.43
CA TYR A 121 -7.40 -2.32 1.45
C TYR A 121 -6.71 -2.23 0.08
N GLU A 122 -7.16 -3.10 -0.83
CA GLU A 122 -6.73 -3.19 -2.23
C GLU A 122 -5.22 -3.04 -2.43
N PRO A 123 -4.42 -4.02 -1.97
CA PRO A 123 -2.97 -3.98 -2.11
C PRO A 123 -2.52 -3.72 -3.54
N GLY A 124 -1.58 -2.79 -3.72
CA GLY A 124 -1.10 -2.34 -5.01
C GLY A 124 0.11 -3.13 -5.52
N PHE A 125 -0.08 -4.39 -5.92
CA PHE A 125 0.94 -5.18 -6.59
C PHE A 125 0.96 -4.98 -8.12
N GLY A 126 2.03 -5.42 -8.77
CA GLY A 126 2.38 -5.20 -10.16
C GLY A 126 1.26 -5.28 -11.18
N ALA A 127 0.41 -6.30 -11.13
CA ALA A 127 -0.70 -6.45 -12.07
C ALA A 127 -1.73 -5.31 -12.05
N VAL A 128 -1.83 -4.59 -10.93
CA VAL A 128 -2.79 -3.47 -10.73
C VAL A 128 -2.16 -2.12 -10.99
N LEU A 129 -0.90 -1.96 -10.54
CA LEU A 129 -0.14 -0.72 -10.66
C LEU A 129 0.96 -0.85 -11.73
N SER A 130 0.84 -1.81 -12.66
CA SER A 130 1.71 -1.87 -13.85
C SER A 130 1.15 -0.93 -14.93
N PRO A 131 1.27 0.39 -14.75
CA PRO A 131 0.94 1.30 -15.81
C PRO A 131 1.88 0.99 -16.96
N ARG A 132 1.38 1.17 -18.18
CA ARG A 132 2.24 1.09 -19.36
C ARG A 132 3.49 1.93 -19.14
N ARG A 133 4.63 1.46 -19.62
CA ARG A 133 5.92 2.13 -19.43
C ARG A 133 5.86 3.63 -19.76
N GLU A 134 5.08 3.99 -20.79
CA GLU A 134 4.87 5.38 -21.18
C GLU A 134 4.23 6.24 -20.06
N VAL A 135 3.35 5.65 -19.25
CA VAL A 135 2.72 6.35 -18.12
C VAL A 135 3.76 6.63 -17.04
N LEU A 136 4.61 5.63 -16.72
CA LEU A 136 5.72 5.79 -15.76
C LEU A 136 6.69 6.87 -16.23
N ASP A 137 7.14 6.79 -17.48
CA ASP A 137 8.09 7.74 -18.07
C ASP A 137 7.49 9.15 -18.11
N ARG A 138 6.18 9.27 -18.34
CA ARG A 138 5.51 10.57 -18.36
C ARG A 138 5.40 11.19 -16.96
N VAL A 139 5.03 10.40 -15.94
CA VAL A 139 5.00 10.87 -14.55
C VAL A 139 6.39 11.34 -14.13
N ASP A 140 7.43 10.56 -14.44
CA ASP A 140 8.81 10.86 -14.09
C ASP A 140 9.31 12.15 -14.75
N LYS A 141 9.08 12.31 -16.05
CA LYS A 141 9.43 13.54 -16.80
C LYS A 141 8.73 14.78 -16.23
N LEU A 142 7.45 14.66 -15.87
CA LEU A 142 6.68 15.76 -15.30
C LEU A 142 7.19 16.13 -13.90
N ALA A 143 7.46 15.14 -13.06
CA ALA A 143 8.01 15.33 -11.72
C ALA A 143 9.41 15.97 -11.77
N THR A 144 10.30 15.46 -12.61
CA THR A 144 11.65 16.01 -12.80
C THR A 144 11.63 17.45 -13.34
N ALA A 145 10.63 17.79 -14.14
CA ALA A 145 10.43 19.16 -14.64
C ALA A 145 9.74 20.10 -13.63
N GLY A 146 9.49 19.68 -12.38
CA GLY A 146 8.77 20.44 -11.36
C GLY A 146 7.30 20.71 -11.69
N ARG A 147 6.72 19.94 -12.64
CA ARG A 147 5.32 20.03 -13.02
C ARG A 147 4.44 19.10 -12.19
N ASP A 148 4.52 19.25 -10.88
CA ASP A 148 3.96 18.32 -9.89
C ASP A 148 2.45 18.13 -10.05
N ASP A 149 1.70 19.20 -10.30
CA ASP A 149 0.25 19.10 -10.49
C ASP A 149 -0.12 18.27 -11.74
N ALA A 150 0.63 18.43 -12.83
CA ALA A 150 0.42 17.67 -14.05
C ALA A 150 0.90 16.19 -13.88
N ALA A 151 1.98 15.97 -13.12
CA ALA A 151 2.45 14.63 -12.79
C ALA A 151 1.40 13.86 -11.98
N LEU A 152 0.84 14.52 -10.97
CA LEU A 152 -0.17 13.94 -10.09
C LEU A 152 -1.49 13.67 -10.83
N GLU A 153 -1.93 14.58 -11.69
CA GLU A 153 -3.10 14.35 -12.55
C GLU A 153 -2.87 13.15 -13.47
N HIS A 154 -1.72 13.09 -14.15
CA HIS A 154 -1.40 11.98 -15.04
C HIS A 154 -1.34 10.65 -14.30
N PHE A 155 -0.73 10.63 -13.10
CA PHE A 155 -0.73 9.45 -12.22
C PHE A 155 -2.15 8.97 -11.88
N TYR A 156 -3.02 9.87 -11.43
CA TYR A 156 -4.38 9.47 -11.04
C TYR A 156 -5.21 9.00 -12.21
N ARG A 157 -5.06 9.62 -13.37
CA ARG A 157 -5.84 9.25 -14.55
C ARG A 157 -5.36 7.94 -15.17
N GLU A 158 -4.07 7.81 -15.41
CA GLU A 158 -3.52 6.77 -16.25
C GLU A 158 -3.03 5.54 -15.45
N ALA A 159 -2.59 5.74 -14.21
CA ALA A 159 -2.15 4.64 -13.34
C ALA A 159 -3.24 4.16 -12.38
N VAL A 160 -4.07 5.08 -11.84
CA VAL A 160 -5.12 4.75 -10.88
C VAL A 160 -6.49 4.57 -11.56
N GLY A 161 -6.68 5.11 -12.77
CA GLY A 161 -7.93 5.01 -13.53
C GLY A 161 -9.03 5.98 -13.09
N MET A 162 -8.66 7.10 -12.44
CA MET A 162 -9.62 8.12 -12.00
C MET A 162 -10.12 8.98 -13.16
N THR A 163 -11.37 9.44 -13.09
CA THR A 163 -11.90 10.40 -14.05
C THR A 163 -11.34 11.82 -13.82
N LEU A 164 -11.38 12.65 -14.85
CA LEU A 164 -11.02 14.09 -14.70
C LEU A 164 -11.86 14.78 -13.63
N HIS A 165 -13.13 14.41 -13.51
CA HIS A 165 -14.04 14.95 -12.50
C HIS A 165 -13.54 14.61 -11.08
N ASP A 166 -13.14 13.36 -10.85
CA ASP A 166 -12.65 12.91 -9.53
C ASP A 166 -11.33 13.59 -9.16
N VAL A 167 -10.39 13.73 -10.12
CA VAL A 167 -9.14 14.46 -9.91
C VAL A 167 -9.42 15.92 -9.59
N ALA A 168 -10.34 16.58 -10.32
CA ALA A 168 -10.72 17.96 -10.05
C ALA A 168 -11.39 18.11 -8.68
N ALA A 169 -12.18 17.12 -8.23
CA ALA A 169 -12.74 17.10 -6.89
C ALA A 169 -11.65 16.96 -5.81
N MET A 170 -10.64 16.12 -6.04
CA MET A 170 -9.49 15.97 -5.13
C MET A 170 -8.64 17.25 -5.04
N ARG A 171 -8.41 17.96 -6.15
CA ARG A 171 -7.69 19.23 -6.17
C ARG A 171 -8.27 20.28 -5.21
N ARG A 172 -9.57 20.30 -5.02
CA ARG A 172 -10.25 21.22 -4.09
C ARG A 172 -10.07 20.88 -2.62
N ARG A 173 -9.51 19.71 -2.30
CA ARG A 173 -9.30 19.28 -0.91
C ARG A 173 -7.99 19.81 -0.34
N ARG A 174 -7.96 20.09 0.96
CA ARG A 174 -6.73 20.54 1.67
C ARG A 174 -5.57 19.54 1.53
N SER A 175 -5.87 18.24 1.42
CA SER A 175 -4.88 17.18 1.22
C SER A 175 -4.17 17.23 -0.14
N TRP A 176 -4.62 18.07 -1.10
CA TRP A 176 -3.96 18.20 -2.40
C TRP A 176 -2.52 18.69 -2.28
N ARG A 177 -2.27 19.66 -1.38
CA ARG A 177 -0.91 20.18 -1.14
C ARG A 177 0.05 19.08 -0.64
N ALA A 178 -0.39 18.22 0.28
CA ALA A 178 0.39 17.09 0.76
C ALA A 178 0.67 16.07 -0.35
N ARG A 179 -0.29 15.88 -1.25
CA ARG A 179 -0.12 15.02 -2.43
C ARG A 179 0.89 15.59 -3.42
N LEU A 180 0.89 16.88 -3.67
CA LEU A 180 1.91 17.54 -4.50
C LEU A 180 3.31 17.36 -3.90
N ALA A 181 3.46 17.52 -2.59
CA ALA A 181 4.73 17.30 -1.91
C ALA A 181 5.24 15.84 -1.99
N SER A 182 4.36 14.88 -2.26
CA SER A 182 4.72 13.47 -2.42
C SER A 182 5.09 13.07 -3.87
N VAL A 183 4.94 13.96 -4.85
CA VAL A 183 5.21 13.68 -6.27
C VAL A 183 6.60 13.10 -6.52
N PRO A 184 7.70 13.59 -5.89
CA PRO A 184 9.02 13.03 -6.11
C PRO A 184 9.16 11.53 -5.74
N THR A 185 8.28 11.00 -4.89
CA THR A 185 8.31 9.59 -4.49
C THR A 185 7.54 8.67 -5.44
N ILE A 186 6.60 9.21 -6.22
CA ILE A 186 5.69 8.42 -7.06
C ILE A 186 6.43 7.58 -8.10
N PRO A 187 7.41 8.13 -8.88
CA PRO A 187 8.08 7.34 -9.91
C PRO A 187 8.78 6.09 -9.37
N ARG A 188 9.48 6.20 -8.22
CA ARG A 188 10.19 5.07 -7.63
C ARG A 188 9.22 4.00 -7.12
N GLU A 189 8.10 4.41 -6.51
CA GLU A 189 7.07 3.51 -6.02
C GLU A 189 6.37 2.76 -7.15
N LEU A 190 6.03 3.46 -8.23
CA LEU A 190 5.42 2.82 -9.40
C LEU A 190 6.33 1.81 -10.07
N ARG A 191 7.64 2.14 -10.24
CA ARG A 191 8.62 1.19 -10.78
C ARG A 191 8.74 -0.05 -9.91
N THR A 192 8.80 0.15 -8.59
CA THR A 192 8.87 -0.95 -7.63
C THR A 192 7.60 -1.79 -7.67
N ALA A 193 6.42 -1.16 -7.58
CA ALA A 193 5.15 -1.87 -7.64
C ALA A 193 5.00 -2.70 -8.93
N ALA A 194 5.42 -2.13 -10.08
CA ALA A 194 5.39 -2.83 -11.36
C ALA A 194 6.31 -4.07 -11.42
N ALA A 195 7.38 -4.08 -10.63
CA ALA A 195 8.32 -5.19 -10.53
C ALA A 195 7.96 -6.23 -9.46
N LEU A 196 6.98 -5.93 -8.59
CA LEU A 196 6.55 -6.84 -7.53
C LEU A 196 5.57 -7.87 -8.07
N ASP A 197 5.94 -9.13 -7.96
CA ASP A 197 5.02 -10.23 -8.16
C ASP A 197 4.10 -10.38 -6.96
N CYS A 198 2.82 -10.66 -7.21
CA CYS A 198 1.88 -11.03 -6.17
C CYS A 198 2.07 -12.52 -5.82
N ASP A 199 3.26 -12.85 -5.27
CA ASP A 199 3.57 -14.21 -4.81
C ASP A 199 3.06 -14.41 -3.38
N PRO A 200 2.07 -15.30 -3.16
CA PRO A 200 1.56 -15.59 -1.84
C PRO A 200 2.43 -16.57 -1.06
N THR A 201 3.45 -17.18 -1.66
CA THR A 201 4.27 -18.23 -1.06
C THR A 201 4.88 -17.84 0.29
N PRO A 202 5.41 -16.61 0.50
CA PRO A 202 5.97 -16.22 1.79
C PRO A 202 4.95 -16.18 2.94
N TYR A 203 3.65 -16.17 2.62
CA TYR A 203 2.56 -16.06 3.61
C TYR A 203 1.85 -17.38 3.90
N ARG A 204 2.35 -18.51 3.37
CA ARG A 204 1.72 -19.83 3.50
C ARG A 204 1.48 -20.24 4.97
N ASP A 205 2.45 -19.94 5.84
CA ASP A 205 2.41 -20.26 7.26
C ASP A 205 2.04 -19.06 8.13
N PHE A 206 1.45 -18.02 7.51
CA PHE A 206 1.14 -16.78 8.18
C PHE A 206 -0.11 -16.92 9.06
N ALA A 207 0.10 -16.84 10.38
CA ALA A 207 -0.94 -17.11 11.38
C ALA A 207 -1.77 -15.87 11.76
N VAL A 208 -1.38 -14.67 11.30
CA VAL A 208 -2.07 -13.42 11.68
C VAL A 208 -3.41 -13.32 10.97
N PRO A 209 -4.54 -13.19 11.71
CA PRO A 209 -5.83 -12.92 11.11
C PRO A 209 -5.81 -11.70 10.21
N SER A 210 -6.27 -11.84 8.98
CA SER A 210 -6.18 -10.80 7.95
C SER A 210 -7.54 -10.52 7.31
N VAL A 211 -7.86 -9.25 7.12
CA VAL A 211 -9.07 -8.80 6.44
C VAL A 211 -8.66 -8.05 5.18
N LEU A 212 -9.10 -8.56 4.04
CA LEU A 212 -8.91 -7.93 2.74
C LEU A 212 -10.16 -7.10 2.41
N LEU A 213 -10.01 -5.78 2.32
CA LEU A 213 -11.10 -4.89 1.94
C LEU A 213 -11.09 -4.72 0.42
N LEU A 214 -12.23 -4.95 -0.21
CA LEU A 214 -12.39 -4.88 -1.66
C LEU A 214 -13.60 -4.00 -2.01
N ALA A 215 -13.36 -2.90 -2.71
CA ALA A 215 -14.44 -2.05 -3.20
C ALA A 215 -15.19 -2.74 -4.36
N ASP A 216 -16.50 -2.57 -4.46
CA ASP A 216 -17.31 -3.20 -5.51
C ASP A 216 -17.09 -2.61 -6.90
N ARG A 217 -16.54 -1.37 -6.97
CA ARG A 217 -16.12 -0.72 -8.22
C ARG A 217 -14.63 -0.88 -8.52
N SER A 218 -13.98 -1.85 -7.88
CA SER A 218 -12.58 -2.15 -8.15
C SER A 218 -12.37 -2.68 -9.56
N THR A 219 -11.22 -2.35 -10.13
CA THR A 219 -10.82 -2.90 -11.43
C THR A 219 -10.65 -4.42 -11.38
N PRO A 220 -10.80 -5.14 -12.50
CA PRO A 220 -10.54 -6.58 -12.55
C PRO A 220 -9.13 -6.96 -12.05
N GLY A 221 -8.13 -6.11 -12.29
CA GLY A 221 -6.77 -6.30 -11.77
C GLY A 221 -6.72 -6.26 -10.24
N GLN A 222 -7.36 -5.28 -9.60
CA GLN A 222 -7.44 -5.20 -8.14
C GLN A 222 -8.15 -6.42 -7.54
N GLN A 223 -9.27 -6.83 -8.14
CA GLN A 223 -9.99 -8.04 -7.73
C GLN A 223 -9.09 -9.29 -7.80
N SER A 224 -8.32 -9.43 -8.89
CA SER A 224 -7.39 -10.55 -9.08
C SER A 224 -6.28 -10.56 -8.03
N VAL A 225 -5.70 -9.41 -7.69
CA VAL A 225 -4.68 -9.28 -6.64
C VAL A 225 -5.26 -9.65 -5.28
N VAL A 226 -6.42 -9.11 -4.92
CA VAL A 226 -7.08 -9.44 -3.65
C VAL A 226 -7.38 -10.94 -3.55
N ALA A 227 -7.87 -11.55 -4.64
CA ALA A 227 -8.12 -12.98 -4.70
C ALA A 227 -6.84 -13.82 -4.55
N ALA A 228 -5.74 -13.42 -5.19
CA ALA A 228 -4.45 -14.12 -5.07
C ALA A 228 -3.88 -14.04 -3.64
N ILE A 229 -3.93 -12.86 -3.01
CA ILE A 229 -3.50 -12.70 -1.60
C ILE A 229 -4.40 -13.51 -0.67
N HIS A 230 -5.71 -13.48 -0.87
CA HIS A 230 -6.65 -14.26 -0.07
C HIS A 230 -6.37 -15.76 -0.16
N ALA A 231 -6.08 -16.25 -1.36
CA ALA A 231 -5.73 -17.66 -1.57
C ALA A 231 -4.41 -18.06 -0.86
N GLY A 232 -3.49 -17.12 -0.65
CA GLY A 232 -2.21 -17.35 0.00
C GLY A 232 -2.17 -17.09 1.50
N LEU A 233 -3.19 -16.42 2.06
CA LEU A 233 -3.28 -16.12 3.50
C LEU A 233 -4.28 -17.07 4.19
N PRO A 234 -3.82 -18.08 4.96
CA PRO A 234 -4.69 -19.13 5.53
C PRO A 234 -5.82 -18.60 6.44
N HIS A 235 -5.56 -17.50 7.14
CA HIS A 235 -6.48 -16.89 8.08
C HIS A 235 -7.01 -15.54 7.60
N SER A 236 -7.41 -15.47 6.33
CA SER A 236 -7.94 -14.24 5.75
C SER A 236 -9.42 -14.31 5.40
N ALA A 237 -10.07 -13.15 5.39
CA ALA A 237 -11.43 -12.96 4.90
C ALA A 237 -11.46 -11.76 3.95
N VAL A 238 -12.36 -11.79 2.96
CA VAL A 238 -12.62 -10.65 2.06
C VAL A 238 -13.90 -9.96 2.49
N VAL A 239 -13.83 -8.65 2.71
CA VAL A 239 -14.97 -7.80 3.09
C VAL A 239 -15.24 -6.81 1.95
N PRO A 240 -16.42 -6.88 1.32
CA PRO A 240 -16.79 -5.93 0.27
C PRO A 240 -17.10 -4.55 0.86
N LEU A 241 -16.74 -3.49 0.11
CA LEU A 241 -17.08 -2.11 0.42
C LEU A 241 -18.09 -1.60 -0.61
N PRO A 242 -19.40 -1.66 -0.31
CA PRO A 242 -20.44 -1.34 -1.28
C PRO A 242 -20.40 0.13 -1.74
N GLY A 243 -20.59 0.35 -3.04
CA GLY A 243 -20.59 1.69 -3.66
C GLY A 243 -19.24 2.38 -3.72
N GLN A 244 -18.16 1.71 -3.29
CA GLN A 244 -16.84 2.30 -3.21
C GLN A 244 -15.95 1.94 -4.41
N ALA A 245 -14.89 2.75 -4.59
CA ALA A 245 -13.76 2.52 -5.46
C ALA A 245 -12.48 2.68 -4.61
N HIS A 246 -11.31 2.74 -5.22
CA HIS A 246 -9.98 2.72 -4.57
C HIS A 246 -9.71 3.80 -3.50
N ALA A 247 -10.62 4.72 -3.23
CA ALA A 247 -10.44 5.82 -2.29
C ALA A 247 -11.46 5.83 -1.13
N ALA A 248 -11.96 4.67 -0.68
CA ALA A 248 -13.00 4.58 0.35
C ALA A 248 -12.62 5.23 1.69
N GLN A 249 -11.35 5.36 2.04
CA GLN A 249 -10.91 6.14 3.21
C GLN A 249 -11.31 7.63 3.13
N ILE A 250 -11.73 8.09 1.94
CA ILE A 250 -12.21 9.46 1.69
C ILE A 250 -13.71 9.48 1.38
N THR A 251 -14.21 8.51 0.61
CA THR A 251 -15.58 8.50 0.08
C THR A 251 -16.57 7.73 0.94
N GLY A 252 -16.08 6.75 1.71
CA GLY A 252 -16.86 5.89 2.60
C GLY A 252 -16.07 5.47 3.85
N PRO A 253 -15.47 6.42 4.62
CA PRO A 253 -14.60 6.09 5.75
C PRO A 253 -15.30 5.26 6.82
N HIS A 254 -16.62 5.40 6.97
CA HIS A 254 -17.42 4.61 7.91
C HIS A 254 -17.42 3.11 7.57
N LEU A 255 -17.40 2.73 6.28
CA LEU A 255 -17.34 1.32 5.88
C LEU A 255 -16.00 0.68 6.26
N ILE A 256 -14.90 1.42 6.09
CA ILE A 256 -13.58 0.97 6.55
C ILE A 256 -13.57 0.89 8.07
N ALA A 257 -14.05 1.92 8.76
CA ALA A 257 -14.10 1.94 10.23
C ALA A 257 -14.90 0.75 10.77
N ASP A 258 -16.06 0.47 10.19
CA ASP A 258 -16.90 -0.67 10.57
C ASP A 258 -16.16 -2.01 10.40
N ALA A 259 -15.47 -2.21 9.29
CA ALA A 259 -14.67 -3.41 9.05
C ALA A 259 -13.49 -3.56 10.03
N LEU A 260 -12.89 -2.45 10.50
CA LEU A 260 -11.82 -2.47 11.48
C LEU A 260 -12.32 -2.71 12.91
N LEU A 261 -13.52 -2.20 13.23
CA LEU A 261 -14.12 -2.33 14.56
C LEU A 261 -14.83 -3.68 14.75
N HIS A 262 -15.40 -4.23 13.68
CA HIS A 262 -16.16 -5.47 13.70
C HIS A 262 -15.59 -6.48 12.68
N PRO A 263 -14.35 -6.94 12.89
CA PRO A 263 -13.70 -7.85 11.94
C PRO A 263 -14.29 -9.26 12.04
N HIS A 264 -15.52 -9.43 11.57
CA HIS A 264 -16.11 -10.74 11.42
C HIS A 264 -15.60 -11.39 10.14
N PRO A 265 -15.21 -12.67 10.16
CA PRO A 265 -15.12 -13.46 8.96
C PRO A 265 -16.55 -13.62 8.43
N ALA A 266 -17.01 -12.76 7.54
CA ALA A 266 -18.18 -13.08 6.77
C ALA A 266 -17.86 -14.36 5.98
N PRO A 267 -18.73 -15.40 6.03
CA PRO A 267 -18.54 -16.56 5.16
C PRO A 267 -18.50 -16.05 3.72
N VAL A 268 -17.45 -16.42 2.98
CA VAL A 268 -17.25 -16.09 1.58
C VAL A 268 -18.32 -16.83 0.76
N SER A 269 -19.52 -16.30 0.72
CA SER A 269 -20.67 -16.90 0.05
C SER A 269 -21.19 -16.06 -1.11
N ALA A 270 -20.36 -15.33 -1.82
CA ALA A 270 -20.75 -14.69 -3.10
C ALA A 270 -19.62 -13.97 -3.85
N LEU A 271 -18.41 -14.49 -3.91
CA LEU A 271 -17.58 -14.15 -5.04
C LEU A 271 -17.99 -15.09 -6.18
N HIS A 272 -18.67 -14.56 -7.19
CA HIS A 272 -18.88 -15.25 -8.45
C HIS A 272 -17.54 -15.77 -8.92
N ARG A 273 -17.38 -17.09 -8.93
CA ARG A 273 -16.19 -17.75 -9.48
C ARG A 273 -16.14 -17.32 -10.95
N PRO A 274 -15.14 -16.52 -11.38
CA PRO A 274 -15.02 -16.28 -12.80
C PRO A 274 -14.82 -17.62 -13.48
N PRO A 275 -15.35 -17.85 -14.71
CA PRO A 275 -15.09 -19.07 -15.43
C PRO A 275 -13.58 -19.22 -15.54
N ALA A 276 -13.09 -20.44 -15.28
CA ALA A 276 -11.69 -20.78 -15.32
C ALA A 276 -11.10 -20.31 -16.67
N ALA A 277 -10.43 -19.18 -16.65
CA ALA A 277 -9.60 -18.78 -17.76
C ALA A 277 -8.46 -19.80 -17.79
N THR A 278 -8.42 -20.58 -18.85
CA THR A 278 -7.29 -21.46 -19.17
C THR A 278 -6.06 -20.57 -19.31
N ALA A 279 -5.28 -20.46 -18.24
CA ALA A 279 -4.01 -19.79 -18.29
C ALA A 279 -3.09 -20.53 -19.25
N PRO A 280 -2.44 -19.85 -20.20
CA PRO A 280 -1.39 -20.47 -20.98
C PRO A 280 -0.25 -20.89 -20.04
N PRO A 281 0.42 -22.04 -20.31
CA PRO A 281 1.50 -22.52 -19.46
C PRO A 281 2.61 -21.47 -19.38
N LEU A 282 3.03 -21.12 -18.17
CA LEU A 282 4.21 -20.31 -17.90
C LEU A 282 5.42 -20.97 -18.56
N ARG A 283 5.95 -20.37 -19.63
CA ARG A 283 7.24 -20.78 -20.19
C ARG A 283 8.31 -20.37 -19.19
N ALA A 284 9.00 -21.35 -18.64
CA ALA A 284 10.23 -21.14 -17.89
C ALA A 284 11.23 -20.40 -18.79
N ALA A 285 11.70 -19.25 -18.34
CA ALA A 285 12.83 -18.56 -18.97
C ALA A 285 14.07 -19.42 -18.70
N GLY A 286 14.53 -20.12 -19.73
CA GLY A 286 15.81 -20.83 -19.69
C GLY A 286 16.97 -19.83 -19.66
N PRO A 287 18.12 -20.21 -19.09
CA PRO A 287 19.27 -19.33 -18.99
C PRO A 287 19.80 -18.99 -20.38
N THR A 288 20.00 -17.69 -20.62
CA THR A 288 20.63 -17.17 -21.83
C THR A 288 22.07 -17.67 -21.92
N PRO A 289 22.51 -18.28 -23.03
CA PRO A 289 23.91 -18.68 -23.18
C PRO A 289 24.79 -17.43 -23.35
N CYS A 290 25.86 -17.40 -22.60
CA CYS A 290 26.91 -16.40 -22.65
C CYS A 290 27.57 -16.46 -24.05
N ALA A 291 27.45 -15.39 -24.83
CA ALA A 291 28.15 -15.27 -26.12
C ALA A 291 29.64 -15.01 -25.84
N SER A 292 30.46 -15.99 -26.18
CA SER A 292 31.93 -15.88 -26.22
C SER A 292 32.34 -15.00 -27.40
N SER A 293 32.97 -13.88 -27.12
CA SER A 293 33.61 -13.02 -28.12
C SER A 293 34.90 -13.68 -28.64
N PRO A 294 35.15 -13.69 -29.95
CA PRO A 294 36.47 -14.10 -30.48
C PRO A 294 37.46 -12.93 -30.36
N GLY A 295 38.62 -13.19 -29.79
CA GLY A 295 39.73 -12.26 -29.69
C GLY A 295 40.40 -11.97 -31.04
N PRO A 296 41.16 -10.87 -31.15
CA PRO A 296 41.79 -10.45 -32.39
C PRO A 296 43.01 -11.32 -32.72
N ARG A 297 43.09 -11.75 -34.00
CA ARG A 297 44.31 -12.37 -34.56
C ARG A 297 45.31 -11.27 -34.94
N CYS A 298 46.50 -11.35 -34.38
CA CYS A 298 47.66 -10.63 -34.93
C CYS A 298 48.12 -11.28 -36.24
N SER A 299 48.36 -10.47 -37.20
CA SER A 299 49.37 -10.60 -38.29
C SER A 299 49.75 -9.19 -38.72
#